data_6d793bdd2d5f0b011bdcd65f781bfa25
#
_entry.id   6d793bdd2d5f0b011bdcd65f781bfa25
#
_cell.length_a   1.000
_cell.length_b   1.000
_cell.length_c   1.000
_cell.angle_alpha   90.00
_cell.angle_beta   90.00
_cell.angle_gamma   90.00
#
_symmetry.space_group_name_H-M   'P 1'
#
loop_
_entity.id
_entity.type
_entity.pdbx_description
1 polymer ?
#
loop_
_entity_poly.entity_id
_entity_poly.type
_entity_poly.pdbx_seq_one_letter_code
_entity_poly.pdbx_strand_id
1 'polypeptide(L)'
;MLKYCINKWDRNMERLRPALEKIAREDQWIGYTDLMKLVVEKILNDNEENMEWNAERLAVIDYGFYQGSMLFIVPRDTYQPGPEDVLMTYVYYGSCSLCDTLQSALAQEYEQEVQDLLTICLHLIQNMIHPYKDSYDATAELDKEV
;
A
#
# COMPACT_ATOMS: atom_id res chain seq x y z
N MET A 1 8.24 12.49 -2.76
CA MET A 1 7.44 11.34 -2.23
C MET A 1 7.73 10.05 -2.98
N LEU A 2 7.74 10.06 -4.29
CA LEU A 2 8.02 8.84 -5.08
C LEU A 2 9.39 8.24 -4.75
N LYS A 3 10.43 9.07 -4.69
CA LYS A 3 11.77 8.59 -4.36
C LYS A 3 11.84 7.93 -2.98
N TYR A 4 11.19 8.53 -1.99
CA TYR A 4 11.07 7.97 -0.65
C TYR A 4 10.42 6.58 -0.67
N CYS A 5 9.30 6.46 -1.37
CA CYS A 5 8.54 5.21 -1.44
C CYS A 5 9.30 4.13 -2.20
N ILE A 6 9.96 4.48 -3.30
CA ILE A 6 10.73 3.50 -4.07
C ILE A 6 11.96 3.03 -3.28
N ASN A 7 12.62 3.92 -2.55
CA ASN A 7 13.73 3.53 -1.68
C ASN A 7 13.29 2.57 -0.58
N LYS A 8 12.11 2.82 0.01
CA LYS A 8 11.53 1.91 1.00
C LYS A 8 11.20 0.54 0.38
N TRP A 9 10.65 0.54 -0.83
CA TRP A 9 10.35 -0.69 -1.54
C TRP A 9 11.61 -1.51 -1.82
N ASP A 10 12.62 -0.86 -2.40
CA ASP A 10 13.88 -1.54 -2.73
C ASP A 10 14.56 -2.14 -1.50
N ARG A 11 14.49 -1.43 -0.39
CA ARG A 11 15.13 -1.87 0.86
C ARG A 11 14.35 -2.98 1.55
N ASN A 12 13.01 -2.96 1.46
CA ASN A 12 12.15 -3.78 2.32
C ASN A 12 11.30 -4.83 1.59
N MET A 13 11.35 -4.90 0.26
CA MET A 13 10.51 -5.81 -0.51
C MET A 13 10.68 -7.27 -0.08
N GLU A 14 11.89 -7.69 0.26
CA GLU A 14 12.13 -9.06 0.69
C GLU A 14 11.52 -9.38 2.06
N ARG A 15 11.16 -8.37 2.85
CA ARG A 15 10.41 -8.55 4.10
C ARG A 15 8.93 -8.80 3.83
N LEU A 16 8.41 -8.26 2.75
CA LEU A 16 7.01 -8.44 2.35
C LEU A 16 6.77 -9.83 1.75
N ARG A 17 7.72 -10.33 0.98
CA ARG A 17 7.57 -11.59 0.24
C ARG A 17 7.09 -12.77 1.09
N PRO A 18 7.66 -13.05 2.28
CA PRO A 18 7.19 -14.18 3.11
C PRO A 18 5.72 -14.06 3.52
N ALA A 19 5.23 -12.84 3.76
CA ALA A 19 3.83 -12.63 4.11
C ALA A 19 2.91 -12.97 2.93
N LEU A 20 3.30 -12.58 1.71
CA LEU A 20 2.53 -12.90 0.50
C LEU A 20 2.60 -14.39 0.18
N GLU A 21 3.74 -15.01 0.38
CA GLU A 21 3.90 -16.45 0.19
C GLU A 21 3.00 -17.25 1.15
N LYS A 22 2.86 -16.77 2.38
CA LYS A 22 1.97 -17.39 3.36
C LYS A 22 0.50 -17.30 2.91
N ILE A 23 0.08 -16.15 2.42
CA ILE A 23 -1.28 -15.95 1.88
C ILE A 23 -1.54 -16.95 0.75
N ALA A 24 -0.62 -17.05 -0.19
CA ALA A 24 -0.78 -17.94 -1.34
C ALA A 24 -0.76 -19.42 -0.92
N ARG A 25 0.12 -19.78 0.01
CA ARG A 25 0.27 -21.15 0.47
C ARG A 25 -0.96 -21.65 1.24
N GLU A 26 -1.58 -20.77 2.01
CA GLU A 26 -2.74 -21.09 2.83
C GLU A 26 -4.08 -20.81 2.12
N ASP A 27 -4.04 -20.43 0.84
CA ASP A 27 -5.23 -20.08 0.06
C ASP A 27 -6.11 -19.06 0.75
N GLN A 28 -5.51 -18.06 1.41
CA GLN A 28 -6.25 -17.03 2.12
C GLN A 28 -6.92 -16.08 1.13
N TRP A 29 -8.19 -15.77 1.36
CA TRP A 29 -8.92 -14.77 0.59
C TRP A 29 -8.88 -13.44 1.36
N ILE A 30 -8.11 -12.49 0.85
CA ILE A 30 -7.88 -11.21 1.53
C ILE A 30 -8.40 -10.04 0.70
N GLY A 31 -8.58 -8.89 1.35
CA GLY A 31 -8.98 -7.65 0.68
C GLY A 31 -7.81 -6.70 0.48
N TYR A 32 -8.06 -5.61 -0.24
CA TYR A 32 -7.05 -4.56 -0.47
C TYR A 32 -6.58 -3.92 0.84
N THR A 33 -7.48 -3.78 1.82
CA THR A 33 -7.12 -3.23 3.13
C THR A 33 -6.08 -4.09 3.82
N ASP A 34 -6.21 -5.41 3.73
CA ASP A 34 -5.22 -6.33 4.30
C ASP A 34 -3.86 -6.18 3.64
N LEU A 35 -3.84 -6.05 2.31
CA LEU A 35 -2.61 -5.80 1.57
C LEU A 35 -1.99 -4.46 1.96
N MET A 36 -2.81 -3.41 2.09
CA MET A 36 -2.30 -2.09 2.46
C MET A 36 -1.67 -2.10 3.85
N LYS A 37 -2.25 -2.83 4.80
CA LYS A 37 -1.65 -2.99 6.12
C LYS A 37 -0.28 -3.66 6.05
N LEU A 38 -0.15 -4.70 5.21
CA LEU A 38 1.14 -5.34 4.99
C LEU A 38 2.15 -4.39 4.36
N VAL A 39 1.72 -3.57 3.42
CA VAL A 39 2.59 -2.55 2.80
C VAL A 39 3.12 -1.59 3.88
N VAL A 40 2.26 -1.12 4.77
CA VAL A 40 2.69 -0.23 5.86
C VAL A 40 3.68 -0.95 6.77
N GLU A 41 3.35 -2.15 7.22
CA GLU A 41 4.16 -2.88 8.20
C GLU A 41 5.50 -3.36 7.63
N LYS A 42 5.52 -3.80 6.38
CA LYS A 42 6.69 -4.46 5.80
C LYS A 42 7.52 -3.57 4.88
N ILE A 43 6.91 -2.57 4.27
CA ILE A 43 7.60 -1.68 3.32
C ILE A 43 7.85 -0.31 3.93
N LEU A 44 6.81 0.39 4.40
CA LEU A 44 6.95 1.75 4.93
C LEU A 44 7.70 1.78 6.25
N ASN A 45 7.49 0.79 7.10
CA ASN A 45 8.24 0.63 8.34
C ASN A 45 9.45 -0.28 8.11
N ASP A 46 10.64 0.16 8.51
CA ASP A 46 11.86 -0.61 8.29
C ASP A 46 11.97 -1.82 9.21
N ASN A 47 11.32 -1.77 10.40
CA ASN A 47 11.31 -2.89 11.33
C ASN A 47 10.11 -2.75 12.28
N GLU A 48 9.84 -3.80 13.05
CA GLU A 48 8.69 -3.84 13.97
C GLU A 48 8.91 -3.04 15.25
N GLU A 49 10.16 -2.80 15.61
CA GLU A 49 10.50 -2.09 16.85
C GLU A 49 10.44 -0.58 16.70
N ASN A 50 10.58 -0.08 15.48
CA ASN A 50 10.64 1.36 15.20
C ASN A 50 9.63 1.71 14.11
N MET A 51 8.36 1.69 14.47
CA MET A 51 7.26 2.00 13.55
C MET A 51 7.15 3.50 13.34
N GLU A 52 7.35 3.92 12.10
CA GLU A 52 7.09 5.31 11.69
C GLU A 52 5.61 5.51 11.36
N TRP A 53 5.00 4.50 10.76
CA TRP A 53 3.62 4.56 10.26
C TRP A 53 2.75 3.53 10.96
N ASN A 54 1.50 3.89 11.24
CA ASN A 54 0.60 3.05 12.04
C ASN A 54 -0.43 2.35 11.16
N ALA A 55 -0.20 1.07 10.90
CA ALA A 55 -1.10 0.25 10.07
C ALA A 55 -2.46 0.03 10.73
N GLU A 56 -2.52 -0.04 12.06
CA GLU A 56 -3.77 -0.28 12.79
C GLU A 56 -4.72 0.90 12.73
N ARG A 57 -4.20 2.11 12.53
CA ARG A 57 -4.99 3.33 12.41
C ARG A 57 -5.22 3.74 10.97
N LEU A 58 -4.96 2.84 10.04
CA LEU A 58 -5.23 3.05 8.62
C LEU A 58 -6.70 3.40 8.41
N ALA A 59 -6.95 4.52 7.72
CA ALA A 59 -8.30 4.91 7.34
C ALA A 59 -8.55 4.55 5.88
N VAL A 60 -9.77 4.14 5.57
CA VAL A 60 -10.16 3.71 4.22
C VAL A 60 -11.41 4.47 3.82
N ILE A 61 -11.38 5.08 2.64
CA ILE A 61 -12.56 5.70 2.05
C ILE A 61 -12.88 4.94 0.77
N ASP A 62 -14.06 4.33 0.72
CA ASP A 62 -14.49 3.49 -0.39
C ASP A 62 -15.48 4.29 -1.26
N TYR A 63 -15.09 4.54 -2.51
CA TYR A 63 -15.89 5.28 -3.49
C TYR A 63 -16.44 4.33 -4.55
N GLY A 64 -17.30 3.41 -4.14
CA GLY A 64 -17.87 2.48 -5.11
C GLY A 64 -18.92 1.60 -4.50
N PHE A 65 -19.52 0.77 -5.34
CA PHE A 65 -20.57 -0.14 -4.93
C PHE A 65 -20.24 -1.57 -5.38
N TYR A 66 -20.20 -1.82 -6.69
CA TYR A 66 -19.69 -3.08 -7.25
C TYR A 66 -18.28 -2.92 -7.78
N GLN A 67 -17.98 -1.73 -8.24
CA GLN A 67 -16.64 -1.34 -8.70
C GLN A 67 -16.41 0.10 -8.28
N GLY A 68 -15.15 0.48 -8.13
CA GLY A 68 -14.83 1.83 -7.71
C GLY A 68 -13.38 1.99 -7.32
N SER A 69 -13.13 2.88 -6.39
CA SER A 69 -11.80 3.15 -5.86
C SER A 69 -11.80 3.18 -4.35
N MET A 70 -10.68 2.75 -3.77
CA MET A 70 -10.45 2.85 -2.32
C MET A 70 -9.28 3.79 -2.11
N LEU A 71 -9.47 4.77 -1.24
CA LEU A 71 -8.43 5.69 -0.81
C LEU A 71 -7.97 5.27 0.58
N PHE A 72 -6.67 5.10 0.74
CA PHE A 72 -6.06 4.73 2.02
C PHE A 72 -5.33 5.93 2.60
N ILE A 73 -5.57 6.20 3.88
CA ILE A 73 -4.90 7.27 4.62
C ILE A 73 -4.06 6.61 5.71
N VAL A 74 -2.74 6.79 5.62
CA VAL A 74 -1.78 6.14 6.52
C VAL A 74 -1.25 7.20 7.49
N PRO A 75 -1.62 7.13 8.77
CA PRO A 75 -1.12 8.09 9.74
C PRO A 75 0.27 7.71 10.25
N ARG A 76 1.06 8.73 10.58
CA ARG A 76 2.31 8.54 11.32
C ARG A 76 1.97 8.02 12.72
N ASP A 77 2.85 7.21 13.28
CA ASP A 77 2.65 6.66 14.63
C ASP A 77 2.96 7.71 15.68
N THR A 78 2.05 8.66 15.84
CA THR A 78 2.11 9.72 16.86
C THR A 78 0.80 9.78 17.62
N TYR A 79 0.81 10.51 18.75
CA TYR A 79 -0.38 10.65 19.60
C TYR A 79 -1.56 11.29 18.84
N GLN A 80 -1.28 12.40 18.16
CA GLN A 80 -2.30 13.12 17.39
C GLN A 80 -1.74 13.51 16.03
N PRO A 81 -1.87 12.62 15.01
CA PRO A 81 -1.36 12.94 13.68
C PRO A 81 -2.06 14.17 13.08
N GLY A 82 -1.27 15.14 12.65
CA GLY A 82 -1.76 16.30 11.91
C GLY A 82 -1.77 16.06 10.41
N PRO A 83 -2.14 17.06 9.61
CA PRO A 83 -2.16 16.93 8.15
C PRO A 83 -0.79 16.57 7.55
N GLU A 84 0.29 17.00 8.20
CA GLU A 84 1.65 16.71 7.77
C GLU A 84 2.11 15.29 8.13
N ASP A 85 1.31 14.57 8.91
CA ASP A 85 1.64 13.25 9.43
C ASP A 85 0.90 12.12 8.75
N VAL A 86 0.44 12.33 7.52
CA VAL A 86 -0.30 11.31 6.78
C VAL A 86 0.27 11.11 5.39
N LEU A 87 0.20 9.86 4.91
CA LEU A 87 0.40 9.50 3.52
C LEU A 87 -0.92 9.00 2.96
N MET A 88 -1.10 9.12 1.65
CA MET A 88 -2.31 8.66 0.98
C MET A 88 -1.93 7.85 -0.26
N THR A 89 -2.69 6.81 -0.52
CA THR A 89 -2.60 6.06 -1.76
C THR A 89 -3.99 5.55 -2.14
N TYR A 90 -4.10 4.98 -3.32
CA TYR A 90 -5.39 4.52 -3.81
C TYR A 90 -5.25 3.29 -4.69
N VAL A 91 -6.37 2.58 -4.87
CA VAL A 91 -6.48 1.45 -5.77
C VAL A 91 -7.88 1.43 -6.37
N TYR A 92 -7.96 0.94 -7.62
CA TYR A 92 -9.25 0.69 -8.26
C TYR A 92 -9.61 -0.78 -8.09
N TYR A 93 -10.90 -1.07 -7.91
CA TYR A 93 -11.36 -2.45 -7.76
C TYR A 93 -12.56 -2.73 -8.67
N GLY A 94 -12.70 -4.00 -9.04
CA GLY A 94 -13.78 -4.50 -9.88
C GLY A 94 -14.76 -5.37 -9.11
N SER A 95 -15.82 -5.80 -9.79
CA SER A 95 -16.91 -6.56 -9.17
C SER A 95 -16.72 -8.07 -9.18
N CYS A 96 -15.75 -8.59 -9.93
CA CYS A 96 -15.56 -10.05 -10.08
C CYS A 96 -14.07 -10.36 -10.37
N SER A 97 -13.73 -11.66 -10.36
CA SER A 97 -12.37 -12.11 -10.56
C SER A 97 -11.80 -11.79 -11.95
N LEU A 98 -12.64 -11.48 -12.92
CA LEU A 98 -12.18 -11.08 -14.26
C LEU A 98 -11.93 -9.59 -14.36
N CYS A 99 -12.56 -8.78 -13.54
CA CYS A 99 -12.46 -7.33 -13.58
C CYS A 99 -11.75 -6.72 -12.38
N ASP A 100 -11.45 -7.50 -11.36
CA ASP A 100 -10.74 -7.05 -10.16
C ASP A 100 -9.34 -7.67 -10.09
N THR A 101 -8.32 -6.82 -10.03
CA THR A 101 -6.92 -7.28 -10.03
C THR A 101 -6.61 -8.20 -8.85
N LEU A 102 -7.08 -7.86 -7.65
CA LEU A 102 -6.81 -8.69 -6.47
C LEU A 102 -7.53 -10.03 -6.53
N GLN A 103 -8.81 -10.04 -6.91
CA GLN A 103 -9.55 -11.30 -7.03
C GLN A 103 -8.91 -12.19 -8.10
N SER A 104 -8.45 -11.60 -9.20
CA SER A 104 -7.74 -12.32 -10.25
C SER A 104 -6.44 -12.92 -9.72
N ALA A 105 -5.67 -12.16 -8.93
CA ALA A 105 -4.43 -12.63 -8.32
C ALA A 105 -4.68 -13.83 -7.40
N LEU A 106 -5.69 -13.73 -6.54
CA LEU A 106 -6.00 -14.78 -5.57
C LEU A 106 -6.51 -16.07 -6.23
N ALA A 107 -6.94 -16.01 -7.48
CA ALA A 107 -7.39 -17.16 -8.25
C ALA A 107 -6.26 -17.87 -9.01
N GLN A 108 -5.04 -17.34 -8.98
CA GLN A 108 -3.89 -17.91 -9.68
C GLN A 108 -3.23 -19.05 -8.91
N GLU A 109 -2.31 -19.75 -9.56
CA GLU A 109 -1.46 -20.72 -8.89
C GLU A 109 -0.41 -20.00 -8.05
N TYR A 110 0.19 -20.71 -7.10
CA TYR A 110 1.04 -20.16 -6.05
C TYR A 110 2.07 -19.13 -6.54
N GLU A 111 2.89 -19.49 -7.51
CA GLU A 111 3.96 -18.58 -7.97
C GLU A 111 3.41 -17.33 -8.63
N GLN A 112 2.35 -17.48 -9.43
CA GLN A 112 1.71 -16.35 -10.09
C GLN A 112 0.97 -15.49 -9.09
N GLU A 113 0.32 -16.09 -8.10
CA GLU A 113 -0.37 -15.35 -7.05
C GLU A 113 0.60 -14.45 -6.29
N VAL A 114 1.76 -14.99 -5.88
CA VAL A 114 2.78 -14.20 -5.17
C VAL A 114 3.24 -13.02 -6.03
N GLN A 115 3.53 -13.26 -7.31
CA GLN A 115 3.97 -12.20 -8.22
C GLN A 115 2.90 -11.13 -8.40
N ASP A 116 1.65 -11.54 -8.59
CA ASP A 116 0.55 -10.60 -8.78
C ASP A 116 0.30 -9.77 -7.51
N LEU A 117 0.38 -10.40 -6.34
CA LEU A 117 0.24 -9.69 -5.07
C LEU A 117 1.37 -8.67 -4.87
N LEU A 118 2.61 -9.04 -5.23
CA LEU A 118 3.74 -8.10 -5.20
C LEU A 118 3.49 -6.90 -6.12
N THR A 119 2.97 -7.15 -7.31
CA THR A 119 2.67 -6.09 -8.27
C THR A 119 1.61 -5.13 -7.74
N ILE A 120 0.56 -5.65 -7.12
CA ILE A 120 -0.48 -4.81 -6.50
C ILE A 120 0.13 -3.94 -5.40
N CYS A 121 0.96 -4.53 -4.54
CA CYS A 121 1.62 -3.79 -3.46
C CYS A 121 2.55 -2.70 -4.01
N LEU A 122 3.27 -3.00 -5.08
CA LEU A 122 4.13 -2.01 -5.74
C LEU A 122 3.31 -0.84 -6.29
N HIS A 123 2.15 -1.11 -6.88
CA HIS A 123 1.26 -0.04 -7.37
C HIS A 123 0.77 0.85 -6.23
N LEU A 124 0.44 0.26 -5.07
CA LEU A 124 0.07 1.05 -3.89
C LEU A 124 1.21 1.99 -3.48
N ILE A 125 2.44 1.51 -3.53
CA ILE A 125 3.63 2.31 -3.23
C ILE A 125 3.83 3.41 -4.28
N GLN A 126 3.68 3.08 -5.57
CA GLN A 126 3.87 4.03 -6.66
C GLN A 126 2.82 5.16 -6.66
N ASN A 127 1.61 4.87 -6.16
CA ASN A 127 0.53 5.85 -6.09
C ASN A 127 0.57 6.70 -4.82
N MET A 128 1.54 6.47 -3.95
CA MET A 128 1.63 7.16 -2.66
C MET A 128 1.94 8.64 -2.84
N ILE A 129 1.23 9.47 -2.07
CA ILE A 129 1.50 10.91 -1.99
C ILE A 129 1.55 11.34 -0.53
N HIS A 130 2.22 12.45 -0.29
CA HIS A 130 2.19 13.16 0.99
C HIS A 130 1.34 14.41 0.78
N PRO A 131 0.04 14.38 1.05
CA PRO A 131 -0.87 15.45 0.62
C PRO A 131 -0.48 16.84 1.11
N TYR A 132 -0.01 16.96 2.34
CA TYR A 132 0.38 18.24 2.89
C TYR A 132 1.60 18.84 2.14
N LYS A 133 2.69 18.07 2.02
CA LYS A 133 3.89 18.52 1.31
C LYS A 133 3.63 18.74 -0.17
N ASP A 134 2.92 17.81 -0.80
CA ASP A 134 2.68 17.87 -2.24
C ASP A 134 1.79 19.04 -2.62
N SER A 135 0.89 19.48 -1.73
CA SER A 135 0.03 20.63 -1.99
C SER A 135 0.70 21.98 -1.70
N TYR A 136 1.63 22.03 -0.74
CA TYR A 136 2.31 23.28 -0.35
C TYR A 136 3.62 23.52 -1.10
N ASP A 137 4.40 22.47 -1.32
CA ASP A 137 5.73 22.54 -1.92
C ASP A 137 5.84 21.63 -3.14
N ALA A 138 4.78 21.50 -3.92
CA ALA A 138 4.72 20.55 -5.03
C ALA A 138 5.91 20.69 -5.98
N THR A 139 6.24 21.94 -6.38
CA THR A 139 7.35 22.19 -7.29
C THR A 139 8.69 21.84 -6.65
N ALA A 140 8.90 22.25 -5.41
CA ALA A 140 10.14 21.99 -4.70
C ALA A 140 10.35 20.49 -4.46
N GLU A 141 9.30 19.78 -4.09
CA GLU A 141 9.38 18.34 -3.88
C GLU A 141 9.64 17.58 -5.18
N LEU A 142 9.00 17.98 -6.27
CA LEU A 142 9.27 17.39 -7.57
C LEU A 142 10.72 17.59 -8.00
N ASP A 143 11.26 18.79 -7.80
CA ASP A 143 12.66 19.09 -8.13
C ASP A 143 13.63 18.25 -7.32
N LYS A 144 13.31 17.96 -6.06
CA LYS A 144 14.15 17.13 -5.19
C LYS A 144 14.07 15.65 -5.53
N GLU A 145 12.93 15.18 -6.01
CA GLU A 145 12.70 13.76 -6.28
C GLU A 145 13.07 13.36 -7.70
N VAL A 146 13.23 14.32 -8.58
CA VAL A 146 13.65 14.12 -9.95
C VAL A 146 15.16 14.31 -10.06
#